data_a31244b06e34a2fe301cac924f2c5c24
#
_entry.id   a31244b06e34a2fe301cac924f2c5c24
#
_cell.length_a   1.000
_cell.length_b   1.000
_cell.length_c   1.000
_cell.angle_alpha   90.00
_cell.angle_beta   90.00
_cell.angle_gamma   90.00
#
_symmetry.space_group_name_H-M   'P 1'
#
loop_
_entity.id
_entity.type
_entity.pdbx_description
1 polymer ?
#
loop_
_entity_poly.entity_id
_entity_poly.type
_entity_poly.pdbx_seq_one_letter_code
_entity_poly.pdbx_strand_id
1 'polypeptide(L)'
;MSDASATSATPVALVHGVGFGPSTFARVARELRRAGRVVVVERRGYGTRAGEPPPGRVEDHVGDLLAALDAAGIERAVVAGCSGGATVSLAAALTAPDRVVAAVSHEPAIGSLGPELMALIERSVQTGGMALVQALAGPATWSRLSAGELAELESCAGILADDARAYLAWEPPLERVAQAAPIICTVGRHSPPLRHRIAATVQERIGARVSVVEDCGHLVQLDAPAAFASIISAAGAVAAVGATSSTS
;
A
#
# COMPACT_ATOMS: atom_id res chain seq x y z
N MET A 1 -41.98 -11.40 -0.50
CA MET A 1 -40.98 -10.83 -1.43
C MET A 1 -39.73 -10.62 -0.59
N SER A 2 -38.81 -11.60 -0.62
CA SER A 2 -37.57 -11.55 0.13
C SER A 2 -36.63 -10.61 -0.59
N ASP A 3 -36.28 -9.53 0.10
CA ASP A 3 -35.24 -8.60 -0.28
C ASP A 3 -33.93 -9.39 -0.38
N ALA A 4 -33.47 -9.61 -1.61
CA ALA A 4 -32.15 -10.16 -1.86
C ALA A 4 -31.17 -9.06 -1.45
N SER A 5 -30.68 -9.13 -0.21
CA SER A 5 -29.58 -8.31 0.29
C SER A 5 -28.43 -8.43 -0.69
N ALA A 6 -28.29 -7.44 -1.55
CA ALA A 6 -27.11 -7.29 -2.37
C ALA A 6 -25.92 -7.25 -1.41
N THR A 7 -25.11 -8.31 -1.39
CA THR A 7 -23.90 -8.39 -0.58
C THR A 7 -23.01 -7.22 -1.01
N SER A 8 -23.00 -6.17 -0.18
CA SER A 8 -22.14 -5.01 -0.40
C SER A 8 -20.68 -5.50 -0.53
N ALA A 9 -19.99 -5.05 -1.56
CA ALA A 9 -18.60 -5.44 -1.76
C ALA A 9 -17.75 -5.08 -0.51
N THR A 10 -16.77 -5.92 -0.22
CA THR A 10 -15.85 -5.71 0.91
C THR A 10 -15.25 -4.31 0.89
N PRO A 11 -15.31 -3.55 2.01
CA PRO A 11 -14.68 -2.23 2.09
C PRO A 11 -13.19 -2.28 1.80
N VAL A 12 -12.65 -1.19 1.24
CA VAL A 12 -11.23 -1.08 0.88
C VAL A 12 -10.60 0.14 1.55
N ALA A 13 -9.41 -0.05 2.13
CA ALA A 13 -8.53 1.03 2.55
C ALA A 13 -7.32 1.12 1.61
N LEU A 14 -7.03 2.30 1.09
CA LEU A 14 -5.91 2.59 0.21
C LEU A 14 -4.86 3.40 0.98
N VAL A 15 -3.59 2.94 0.97
CA VAL A 15 -2.49 3.57 1.70
C VAL A 15 -1.41 3.99 0.72
N HIS A 16 -1.12 5.29 0.66
CA HIS A 16 -0.10 5.85 -0.23
C HIS A 16 1.33 5.64 0.30
N GLY A 17 2.31 5.74 -0.59
CA GLY A 17 3.73 5.59 -0.28
C GLY A 17 4.40 6.89 0.19
N VAL A 18 5.73 6.85 0.30
CA VAL A 18 6.56 8.01 0.61
C VAL A 18 6.56 8.97 -0.58
N GLY A 19 6.33 10.25 -0.35
CA GLY A 19 6.36 11.32 -1.34
C GLY A 19 5.11 11.44 -2.22
N PHE A 20 4.33 10.39 -2.37
CA PHE A 20 3.11 10.40 -3.19
C PHE A 20 1.89 10.33 -2.28
N GLY A 21 1.21 11.46 -2.11
CA GLY A 21 0.09 11.60 -1.21
C GLY A 21 -1.21 10.94 -1.67
N PRO A 22 -2.32 11.15 -0.92
CA PRO A 22 -3.58 10.47 -1.15
C PRO A 22 -4.21 10.76 -2.51
N SER A 23 -3.93 11.92 -3.14
CA SER A 23 -4.46 12.30 -4.46
C SER A 23 -4.07 11.30 -5.55
N THR A 24 -2.89 10.67 -5.45
CA THR A 24 -2.40 9.69 -6.43
C THR A 24 -3.28 8.45 -6.53
N PHE A 25 -4.04 8.13 -5.47
CA PHE A 25 -4.98 7.02 -5.47
C PHE A 25 -6.39 7.37 -6.01
N ALA A 26 -6.64 8.61 -6.44
CA ALA A 26 -7.96 9.06 -6.88
C ALA A 26 -8.56 8.18 -8.01
N ARG A 27 -7.72 7.72 -8.96
CA ARG A 27 -8.15 6.86 -10.07
C ARG A 27 -8.54 5.46 -9.57
N VAL A 28 -7.71 4.84 -8.74
CA VAL A 28 -7.98 3.53 -8.12
C VAL A 28 -9.25 3.59 -7.26
N ALA A 29 -9.36 4.62 -6.42
CA ALA A 29 -10.54 4.83 -5.58
C ALA A 29 -11.82 4.99 -6.38
N ARG A 30 -11.78 5.70 -7.53
CA ARG A 30 -12.93 5.85 -8.42
C ARG A 30 -13.41 4.51 -8.99
N GLU A 31 -12.47 3.62 -9.40
CA GLU A 31 -12.84 2.30 -9.89
C GLU A 31 -13.50 1.45 -8.80
N LEU A 32 -12.91 1.43 -7.61
CA LEU A 32 -13.40 0.63 -6.48
C LEU A 32 -14.72 1.13 -5.89
N ARG A 33 -14.96 2.45 -5.87
CA ARG A 33 -16.21 3.05 -5.36
C ARG A 33 -17.46 2.68 -6.15
N ARG A 34 -17.30 2.16 -7.35
CA ARG A 34 -18.42 1.61 -8.15
C ARG A 34 -19.05 0.39 -7.51
N ALA A 35 -18.29 -0.35 -6.73
CA ALA A 35 -18.71 -1.60 -6.10
C ALA A 35 -18.92 -1.48 -4.57
N GLY A 36 -18.19 -0.58 -3.88
CA GLY A 36 -18.25 -0.53 -2.43
C GLY A 36 -17.60 0.69 -1.79
N ARG A 37 -17.48 0.62 -0.47
CA ARG A 37 -16.88 1.70 0.35
C ARG A 37 -15.37 1.73 0.19
N VAL A 38 -14.80 2.92 0.01
CA VAL A 38 -13.35 3.11 -0.13
C VAL A 38 -12.90 4.26 0.75
N VAL A 39 -11.93 3.99 1.62
CA VAL A 39 -11.19 4.99 2.39
C VAL A 39 -9.80 5.14 1.78
N VAL A 40 -9.43 6.36 1.41
CA VAL A 40 -8.03 6.68 1.12
C VAL A 40 -7.44 7.23 2.40
N VAL A 41 -6.50 6.49 2.99
CA VAL A 41 -5.90 6.85 4.27
C VAL A 41 -4.93 8.00 4.06
N GLU A 42 -5.20 9.12 4.72
CA GLU A 42 -4.34 10.29 4.70
C GLU A 42 -3.31 10.16 5.83
N ARG A 43 -2.07 9.88 5.45
CA ARG A 43 -0.99 9.64 6.42
C ARG A 43 -0.51 10.97 7.02
N ARG A 44 0.01 10.95 8.25
CA ARG A 44 0.67 12.11 8.87
C ARG A 44 1.80 12.62 7.98
N GLY A 45 1.90 13.94 7.84
CA GLY A 45 2.84 14.62 6.96
C GLY A 45 2.34 14.87 5.54
N TYR A 46 1.12 14.42 5.19
CA TYR A 46 0.55 14.53 3.83
C TYR A 46 -0.83 15.16 3.85
N GLY A 47 -1.20 15.83 2.76
CA GLY A 47 -2.54 16.39 2.55
C GLY A 47 -2.97 17.33 3.67
N THR A 48 -4.14 17.11 4.24
CA THR A 48 -4.65 17.91 5.37
C THR A 48 -3.87 17.69 6.67
N ARG A 49 -3.08 16.62 6.75
CA ARG A 49 -2.21 16.28 7.88
C ARG A 49 -0.74 16.68 7.68
N ALA A 50 -0.45 17.57 6.72
CA ALA A 50 0.92 18.02 6.39
C ALA A 50 1.68 18.65 7.58
N GLY A 51 0.97 19.22 8.56
CA GLY A 51 1.56 19.78 9.79
C GLY A 51 1.93 18.75 10.86
N GLU A 52 1.55 17.47 10.68
CA GLU A 52 1.85 16.42 11.64
C GLU A 52 3.16 15.71 11.24
N PRO A 53 4.08 15.42 12.18
CA PRO A 53 5.28 14.67 11.84
C PRO A 53 4.91 13.23 11.41
N PRO A 54 5.61 12.65 10.41
CA PRO A 54 5.39 11.27 10.02
C PRO A 54 5.75 10.33 11.18
N PRO A 55 5.06 9.20 11.33
CA PRO A 55 5.41 8.21 12.33
C PRO A 55 6.81 7.63 12.10
N GLY A 56 7.55 7.43 13.18
CA GLY A 56 8.88 6.82 13.13
C GLY A 56 8.87 5.29 13.02
N ARG A 57 7.70 4.64 13.09
CA ARG A 57 7.54 3.19 13.08
C ARG A 57 6.37 2.75 12.20
N VAL A 58 6.50 1.59 11.57
CA VAL A 58 5.43 1.02 10.73
C VAL A 58 4.17 0.68 11.55
N GLU A 59 4.34 0.26 12.80
CA GLU A 59 3.22 -0.05 13.70
C GLU A 59 2.34 1.17 13.98
N ASP A 60 2.93 2.35 14.07
CA ASP A 60 2.18 3.60 14.26
C ASP A 60 1.38 3.96 13.00
N HIS A 61 1.93 3.68 11.80
CA HIS A 61 1.16 3.81 10.56
C HIS A 61 0.00 2.81 10.49
N VAL A 62 0.17 1.59 11.01
CA VAL A 62 -0.93 0.63 11.15
C VAL A 62 -1.98 1.17 12.12
N GLY A 63 -1.57 1.77 13.23
CA GLY A 63 -2.49 2.43 14.16
C GLY A 63 -3.32 3.54 13.48
N ASP A 64 -2.68 4.41 12.68
CA ASP A 64 -3.36 5.46 11.91
C ASP A 64 -4.35 4.88 10.87
N LEU A 65 -3.98 3.78 10.21
CA LEU A 65 -4.87 3.06 9.30
C LEU A 65 -6.11 2.54 10.02
N LEU A 66 -5.93 1.88 11.18
CA LEU A 66 -7.05 1.34 11.96
C LEU A 66 -7.97 2.45 12.46
N ALA A 67 -7.40 3.56 12.94
CA ALA A 67 -8.15 4.75 13.34
C ALA A 67 -8.98 5.35 12.18
N ALA A 68 -8.42 5.35 10.96
CA ALA A 68 -9.15 5.80 9.77
C ALA A 68 -10.31 4.86 9.40
N LEU A 69 -10.15 3.54 9.57
CA LEU A 69 -11.24 2.58 9.42
C LEU A 69 -12.34 2.79 10.48
N ASP A 70 -11.96 3.01 11.74
CA ASP A 70 -12.90 3.26 12.84
C ASP A 70 -13.69 4.53 12.61
N ALA A 71 -13.02 5.64 12.23
CA ALA A 71 -13.67 6.89 11.87
C ALA A 71 -14.66 6.76 10.70
N ALA A 72 -14.37 5.84 9.78
CA ALA A 72 -15.27 5.51 8.68
C ALA A 72 -16.36 4.48 9.07
N GLY A 73 -16.39 3.95 10.29
CA GLY A 73 -17.29 2.88 10.70
C GLY A 73 -17.12 1.59 9.89
N ILE A 74 -15.85 1.23 9.60
CA ILE A 74 -15.47 0.02 8.87
C ILE A 74 -14.76 -0.93 9.83
N GLU A 75 -15.41 -2.03 10.13
CA GLU A 75 -14.86 -3.06 11.03
C GLU A 75 -13.70 -3.82 10.35
N ARG A 76 -13.90 -4.24 9.10
CA ARG A 76 -12.91 -5.01 8.33
C ARG A 76 -12.80 -4.49 6.89
N ALA A 77 -11.60 -4.50 6.33
CA ALA A 77 -11.35 -4.04 4.97
C ALA A 77 -10.28 -4.87 4.26
N VAL A 78 -10.30 -4.86 2.92
CA VAL A 78 -9.09 -5.12 2.13
C VAL A 78 -8.19 -3.89 2.28
N VAL A 79 -6.95 -4.10 2.66
CA VAL A 79 -5.97 -3.01 2.78
C VAL A 79 -4.99 -3.10 1.60
N ALA A 80 -4.92 -2.05 0.80
CA ALA A 80 -4.04 -2.02 -0.37
C ALA A 80 -3.13 -0.79 -0.36
N GLY A 81 -1.88 -0.96 -0.78
CA GLY A 81 -0.94 0.14 -0.82
C GLY A 81 0.20 -0.05 -1.81
N CYS A 82 0.97 1.02 -2.00
CA CYS A 82 2.16 1.06 -2.84
C CYS A 82 3.37 1.51 -2.02
N SER A 83 4.55 0.89 -2.22
CA SER A 83 5.80 1.28 -1.56
C SER A 83 5.69 1.25 -0.02
N GLY A 84 5.93 2.35 0.68
CA GLY A 84 5.70 2.48 2.13
C GLY A 84 4.27 2.09 2.54
N GLY A 85 3.25 2.49 1.77
CA GLY A 85 1.87 2.07 1.98
C GLY A 85 1.64 0.56 1.81
N ALA A 86 2.42 -0.09 0.93
CA ALA A 86 2.42 -1.54 0.79
C ALA A 86 3.02 -2.23 2.02
N THR A 87 4.04 -1.63 2.62
CA THR A 87 4.60 -2.11 3.89
C THR A 87 3.57 -2.01 5.01
N VAL A 88 2.83 -0.90 5.08
CA VAL A 88 1.73 -0.74 6.05
C VAL A 88 0.63 -1.79 5.83
N SER A 89 0.22 -2.06 4.57
CA SER A 89 -0.81 -3.06 4.29
C SER A 89 -0.36 -4.47 4.69
N LEU A 90 0.90 -4.81 4.43
CA LEU A 90 1.51 -6.09 4.82
C LEU A 90 1.61 -6.19 6.35
N ALA A 91 2.09 -5.14 7.02
CA ALA A 91 2.17 -5.10 8.47
C ALA A 91 0.79 -5.24 9.13
N ALA A 92 -0.23 -4.58 8.61
CA ALA A 92 -1.60 -4.70 9.10
C ALA A 92 -2.13 -6.15 8.97
N ALA A 93 -1.84 -6.84 7.87
CA ALA A 93 -2.23 -8.25 7.70
C ALA A 93 -1.56 -9.16 8.74
N LEU A 94 -0.31 -8.87 9.13
CA LEU A 94 0.44 -9.64 10.13
C LEU A 94 0.03 -9.31 11.56
N THR A 95 -0.33 -8.06 11.86
CA THR A 95 -0.48 -7.58 13.24
C THR A 95 -1.93 -7.33 13.67
N ALA A 96 -2.84 -7.19 12.70
CA ALA A 96 -4.27 -6.96 12.93
C ALA A 96 -5.16 -7.81 11.99
N PRO A 97 -4.99 -9.14 11.94
CA PRO A 97 -5.69 -10.02 11.00
C PRO A 97 -7.22 -9.98 11.16
N ASP A 98 -7.71 -9.67 12.35
CA ASP A 98 -9.15 -9.52 12.62
C ASP A 98 -9.75 -8.26 11.95
N ARG A 99 -8.93 -7.28 11.60
CA ARG A 99 -9.34 -6.03 10.95
C ARG A 99 -9.07 -6.04 9.44
N VAL A 100 -8.23 -6.95 8.97
CA VAL A 100 -7.81 -7.06 7.57
C VAL A 100 -8.45 -8.28 6.92
N VAL A 101 -9.19 -8.08 5.84
CA VAL A 101 -9.77 -9.16 5.03
C VAL A 101 -8.70 -9.79 4.15
N ALA A 102 -7.90 -8.97 3.49
CA ALA A 102 -6.72 -9.33 2.72
C ALA A 102 -5.82 -8.09 2.56
N ALA A 103 -4.51 -8.29 2.36
CA ALA A 103 -3.59 -7.24 2.00
C ALA A 103 -3.17 -7.35 0.53
N VAL A 104 -3.14 -6.21 -0.19
CA VAL A 104 -2.56 -6.09 -1.53
C VAL A 104 -1.41 -5.10 -1.49
N SER A 105 -0.19 -5.61 -1.52
CA SER A 105 1.04 -4.87 -1.24
C SER A 105 1.87 -4.72 -2.52
N HIS A 106 1.80 -3.55 -3.18
CA HIS A 106 2.57 -3.30 -4.38
C HIS A 106 3.97 -2.80 -4.04
N GLU A 107 4.98 -3.63 -4.32
CA GLU A 107 6.40 -3.32 -4.13
C GLU A 107 6.74 -2.76 -2.75
N PRO A 108 6.49 -3.50 -1.67
CA PRO A 108 6.71 -3.01 -0.32
C PRO A 108 8.17 -2.59 -0.10
N ALA A 109 8.35 -1.52 0.67
CA ALA A 109 9.65 -1.04 1.11
C ALA A 109 9.99 -1.70 2.45
N ILE A 110 10.77 -2.79 2.42
CA ILE A 110 11.15 -3.56 3.61
C ILE A 110 12.66 -3.67 3.63
N GLY A 111 13.29 -2.96 4.57
CA GLY A 111 14.74 -2.87 4.65
C GLY A 111 15.43 -4.22 4.84
N SER A 112 14.96 -5.00 5.78
CA SER A 112 15.53 -6.32 6.09
C SER A 112 15.41 -7.36 4.97
N LEU A 113 14.48 -7.16 4.04
CA LEU A 113 14.29 -8.04 2.88
C LEU A 113 14.95 -7.53 1.60
N GLY A 114 15.54 -6.34 1.63
CA GLY A 114 16.16 -5.72 0.47
C GLY A 114 17.28 -4.73 0.84
N PRO A 115 18.44 -5.18 1.34
CA PRO A 115 19.52 -4.30 1.79
C PRO A 115 20.03 -3.36 0.69
N GLU A 116 19.96 -3.76 -0.59
CA GLU A 116 20.32 -2.91 -1.72
C GLU A 116 19.33 -1.76 -1.90
N LEU A 117 18.03 -2.02 -1.63
CA LEU A 117 16.99 -0.98 -1.61
C LEU A 117 17.24 0.02 -0.48
N MET A 118 17.65 -0.49 0.69
CA MET A 118 18.07 0.34 1.82
C MET A 118 19.15 1.32 1.43
N ALA A 119 20.26 0.81 0.92
CA ALA A 119 21.40 1.62 0.51
C ALA A 119 21.01 2.66 -0.56
N LEU A 120 20.06 2.35 -1.45
CA LEU A 120 19.54 3.30 -2.43
C LEU A 120 18.74 4.41 -1.75
N ILE A 121 17.82 4.06 -0.85
CA ILE A 121 16.97 5.03 -0.15
C ILE A 121 17.82 5.90 0.78
N GLU A 122 18.73 5.35 1.56
CA GLU A 122 19.63 6.10 2.44
C GLU A 122 20.46 7.14 1.67
N ARG A 123 21.05 6.75 0.54
CA ARG A 123 21.78 7.72 -0.33
C ARG A 123 20.87 8.83 -0.84
N SER A 124 19.63 8.50 -1.18
CA SER A 124 18.69 9.47 -1.73
C SER A 124 18.12 10.40 -0.66
N VAL A 125 17.96 9.91 0.57
CA VAL A 125 17.63 10.73 1.74
C VAL A 125 18.72 11.80 1.99
N GLN A 126 20.00 11.43 1.85
CA GLN A 126 21.12 12.36 1.99
C GLN A 126 21.12 13.45 0.90
N THR A 127 20.54 13.19 -0.26
CA THR A 127 20.44 14.14 -1.39
C THR A 127 19.13 14.90 -1.46
N GLY A 128 18.30 14.85 -0.40
CA GLY A 128 17.07 15.65 -0.28
C GLY A 128 15.77 14.96 -0.67
N GLY A 129 15.77 13.65 -0.93
CA GLY A 129 14.54 12.84 -1.12
C GLY A 129 13.81 13.02 -2.45
N MET A 130 13.73 14.24 -3.02
CA MET A 130 13.03 14.51 -4.28
C MET A 130 13.60 13.74 -5.46
N ALA A 131 14.92 13.63 -5.55
CA ALA A 131 15.60 12.86 -6.61
C ALA A 131 15.21 11.37 -6.56
N LEU A 132 15.04 10.81 -5.35
CA LEU A 132 14.54 9.44 -5.19
C LEU A 132 13.12 9.30 -5.72
N VAL A 133 12.22 10.19 -5.31
CA VAL A 133 10.81 10.13 -5.70
C VAL A 133 10.68 10.25 -7.22
N GLN A 134 11.46 11.13 -7.85
CA GLN A 134 11.52 11.28 -9.30
C GLN A 134 12.05 10.02 -9.98
N ALA A 135 13.12 9.43 -9.43
CA ALA A 135 13.69 8.19 -9.95
C ALA A 135 12.73 7.00 -9.82
N LEU A 136 11.97 6.91 -8.70
CA LEU A 136 10.96 5.87 -8.47
C LEU A 136 9.77 6.01 -9.44
N ALA A 137 9.34 7.24 -9.73
CA ALA A 137 8.29 7.49 -10.73
C ALA A 137 8.74 7.09 -12.14
N GLY A 138 9.99 7.34 -12.46
CA GLY A 138 10.52 7.24 -13.81
C GLY A 138 10.00 8.35 -14.73
N PRO A 139 10.67 8.63 -15.86
CA PRO A 139 10.37 9.78 -16.70
C PRO A 139 8.95 9.75 -17.29
N ALA A 140 8.47 8.57 -17.68
CA ALA A 140 7.14 8.43 -18.29
C ALA A 140 6.00 8.74 -17.31
N THR A 141 6.07 8.26 -16.06
CA THR A 141 5.06 8.54 -15.05
C THR A 141 5.20 9.96 -14.53
N TRP A 142 6.44 10.42 -14.32
CA TRP A 142 6.71 11.78 -13.88
C TRP A 142 6.09 12.85 -14.80
N SER A 143 6.23 12.69 -16.12
CA SER A 143 5.67 13.62 -17.10
C SER A 143 4.13 13.67 -17.13
N ARG A 144 3.45 12.70 -16.52
CA ARG A 144 1.98 12.61 -16.46
C ARG A 144 1.39 13.09 -15.13
N LEU A 145 2.24 13.46 -14.16
CA LEU A 145 1.76 14.02 -12.90
C LEU A 145 1.03 15.33 -13.16
N SER A 146 -0.13 15.47 -12.55
CA SER A 146 -0.89 16.72 -12.56
C SER A 146 -0.19 17.79 -11.71
N ALA A 147 -0.52 19.04 -11.94
CA ALA A 147 -0.03 20.15 -11.12
C ALA A 147 -0.39 19.96 -9.63
N GLY A 148 -1.56 19.39 -9.33
CA GLY A 148 -1.96 19.08 -7.96
C GLY A 148 -1.12 17.99 -7.30
N GLU A 149 -0.79 16.91 -8.02
CA GLU A 149 0.08 15.84 -7.51
C GLU A 149 1.52 16.34 -7.30
N LEU A 150 2.03 17.22 -8.17
CA LEU A 150 3.33 17.87 -8.00
C LEU A 150 3.34 18.82 -6.78
N ALA A 151 2.31 19.63 -6.61
CA ALA A 151 2.20 20.53 -5.46
C ALA A 151 2.10 19.75 -4.12
N GLU A 152 1.35 18.64 -4.09
CA GLU A 152 1.27 17.76 -2.93
C GLU A 152 2.65 17.16 -2.62
N LEU A 153 3.39 16.70 -3.63
CA LEU A 153 4.74 16.17 -3.47
C LEU A 153 5.72 17.23 -2.95
N GLU A 154 5.68 18.45 -3.48
CA GLU A 154 6.48 19.57 -3.01
C GLU A 154 6.18 19.92 -1.54
N SER A 155 4.92 19.87 -1.13
CA SER A 155 4.51 20.17 0.25
C SER A 155 5.07 19.19 1.27
N CYS A 156 5.34 17.93 0.89
CA CYS A 156 5.89 16.90 1.76
C CYS A 156 7.41 16.70 1.60
N ALA A 157 8.09 17.50 0.77
CA ALA A 157 9.52 17.31 0.49
C ALA A 157 10.40 17.30 1.75
N GLY A 158 10.07 18.08 2.77
CA GLY A 158 10.82 18.17 4.02
C GLY A 158 10.75 16.95 4.92
N ILE A 159 9.74 16.08 4.74
CA ILE A 159 9.53 14.90 5.59
C ILE A 159 9.92 13.57 4.93
N LEU A 160 10.31 13.58 3.66
CA LEU A 160 10.55 12.34 2.88
C LEU A 160 11.58 11.42 3.53
N ALA A 161 12.62 12.03 4.11
CA ALA A 161 13.68 11.31 4.78
C ALA A 161 13.20 10.61 6.05
N ASP A 162 12.45 11.33 6.87
CA ASP A 162 11.95 10.84 8.15
C ASP A 162 10.88 9.75 7.93
N ASP A 163 9.98 9.97 6.98
CA ASP A 163 8.97 8.99 6.60
C ASP A 163 9.61 7.70 6.04
N ALA A 164 10.64 7.80 5.22
CA ALA A 164 11.33 6.64 4.67
C ALA A 164 11.99 5.77 5.74
N ARG A 165 12.56 6.35 6.78
CA ARG A 165 13.28 5.63 7.86
C ARG A 165 12.40 4.60 8.56
N ALA A 166 11.10 4.88 8.75
CA ALA A 166 10.18 3.95 9.38
C ALA A 166 10.13 2.58 8.67
N TYR A 167 10.16 2.59 7.34
CA TYR A 167 10.09 1.37 6.53
C TYR A 167 11.43 0.64 6.43
N LEU A 168 12.50 1.41 6.52
CA LEU A 168 13.85 0.90 6.46
C LEU A 168 14.20 0.08 7.71
N ALA A 169 13.76 0.53 8.87
CA ALA A 169 14.02 -0.09 10.16
C ALA A 169 13.03 -1.24 10.50
N TRP A 170 11.97 -1.40 9.68
CA TRP A 170 10.95 -2.38 10.00
C TRP A 170 11.36 -3.82 9.73
N GLU A 171 11.18 -4.66 10.75
CA GLU A 171 11.35 -6.11 10.68
C GLU A 171 9.96 -6.77 10.70
N PRO A 172 9.58 -7.55 9.65
CA PRO A 172 8.32 -8.30 9.67
C PRO A 172 8.29 -9.30 10.82
N PRO A 173 7.21 -9.34 11.62
CA PRO A 173 7.03 -10.33 12.68
C PRO A 173 6.73 -11.71 12.08
N LEU A 174 7.76 -12.45 11.67
CA LEU A 174 7.63 -13.71 10.94
C LEU A 174 6.92 -14.81 11.76
N GLU A 175 6.96 -14.74 13.07
CA GLU A 175 6.22 -15.63 13.97
C GLU A 175 4.68 -15.48 13.85
N ARG A 176 4.20 -14.40 13.26
CA ARG A 176 2.77 -14.12 13.04
C ARG A 176 2.24 -14.55 11.68
N VAL A 177 3.10 -15.03 10.80
CA VAL A 177 2.72 -15.39 9.42
C VAL A 177 1.58 -16.41 9.37
N ALA A 178 1.58 -17.39 10.28
CA ALA A 178 0.54 -18.43 10.33
C ALA A 178 -0.86 -17.90 10.67
N GLN A 179 -0.97 -16.75 11.32
CA GLN A 179 -2.24 -16.09 11.68
C GLN A 179 -2.56 -14.89 10.78
N ALA A 180 -1.69 -14.56 9.83
CA ALA A 180 -1.85 -13.40 8.97
C ALA A 180 -3.11 -13.52 8.09
N ALA A 181 -3.74 -12.38 7.83
CA ALA A 181 -4.71 -12.30 6.74
C ALA A 181 -4.02 -12.60 5.39
N PRO A 182 -4.75 -13.08 4.37
CA PRO A 182 -4.18 -13.36 3.04
C PRO A 182 -3.41 -12.16 2.49
N ILE A 183 -2.19 -12.39 1.97
CA ILE A 183 -1.32 -11.35 1.42
C ILE A 183 -1.06 -11.62 -0.05
N ILE A 184 -1.31 -10.61 -0.88
CA ILE A 184 -0.95 -10.56 -2.30
C ILE A 184 0.13 -9.50 -2.45
N CYS A 185 1.35 -9.91 -2.79
CA CYS A 185 2.43 -9.01 -3.16
C CYS A 185 2.40 -8.82 -4.68
N THR A 186 2.32 -7.58 -5.14
CA THR A 186 2.36 -7.27 -6.56
C THR A 186 3.64 -6.54 -6.94
N VAL A 187 4.12 -6.75 -8.15
CA VAL A 187 5.30 -6.10 -8.71
C VAL A 187 5.03 -5.67 -10.15
N GLY A 188 5.49 -4.49 -10.54
CA GLY A 188 5.31 -3.99 -11.90
C GLY A 188 6.21 -4.73 -12.89
N ARG A 189 5.70 -5.02 -14.10
CA ARG A 189 6.47 -5.67 -15.17
C ARG A 189 7.73 -4.89 -15.50
N HIS A 190 7.64 -3.56 -15.51
CA HIS A 190 8.73 -2.67 -15.88
C HIS A 190 9.59 -2.24 -14.69
N SER A 191 9.33 -2.76 -13.51
CA SER A 191 10.13 -2.47 -12.32
C SER A 191 11.53 -3.10 -12.39
N PRO A 192 12.53 -2.46 -11.78
CA PRO A 192 13.89 -3.00 -11.75
C PRO A 192 13.95 -4.42 -11.16
N PRO A 193 14.91 -5.26 -11.57
CA PRO A 193 15.08 -6.64 -11.07
C PRO A 193 15.12 -6.75 -9.54
N LEU A 194 15.61 -5.72 -8.84
CA LEU A 194 15.61 -5.65 -7.39
C LEU A 194 14.20 -5.79 -6.80
N ARG A 195 13.18 -5.15 -7.39
CA ARG A 195 11.79 -5.24 -6.91
C ARG A 195 11.22 -6.65 -7.07
N HIS A 196 11.54 -7.32 -8.17
CA HIS A 196 11.16 -8.70 -8.40
C HIS A 196 11.83 -9.65 -7.38
N ARG A 197 13.12 -9.43 -7.03
CA ARG A 197 13.80 -10.20 -5.97
C ARG A 197 13.15 -9.99 -4.61
N ILE A 198 12.79 -8.75 -4.25
CA ILE A 198 12.09 -8.46 -3.00
C ILE A 198 10.74 -9.17 -2.97
N ALA A 199 9.95 -9.13 -4.06
CA ALA A 199 8.68 -9.84 -4.14
C ALA A 199 8.85 -11.36 -3.95
N ALA A 200 9.89 -11.97 -4.53
CA ALA A 200 10.22 -13.37 -4.34
C ALA A 200 10.60 -13.67 -2.86
N THR A 201 11.38 -12.79 -2.22
CA THR A 201 11.72 -12.94 -0.80
C THR A 201 10.48 -12.80 0.10
N VAL A 202 9.56 -11.90 -0.21
CA VAL A 202 8.26 -11.77 0.49
C VAL A 202 7.43 -13.05 0.32
N GLN A 203 7.42 -13.66 -0.87
CA GLN A 203 6.76 -14.94 -1.09
C GLN A 203 7.39 -16.05 -0.25
N GLU A 204 8.71 -16.17 -0.27
CA GLU A 204 9.45 -17.22 0.45
C GLU A 204 9.29 -17.11 1.97
N ARG A 205 9.44 -15.91 2.53
CA ARG A 205 9.51 -15.72 3.99
C ARG A 205 8.17 -15.45 4.64
N ILE A 206 7.21 -14.89 3.91
CA ILE A 206 5.91 -14.45 4.43
C ILE A 206 4.77 -15.31 3.84
N GLY A 207 5.03 -16.10 2.80
CA GLY A 207 4.00 -16.92 2.17
C GLY A 207 3.02 -16.10 1.31
N ALA A 208 3.36 -14.88 0.93
CA ALA A 208 2.51 -14.04 0.10
C ALA A 208 2.36 -14.63 -1.32
N ARG A 209 1.18 -14.52 -1.90
CA ARG A 209 0.99 -14.79 -3.33
C ARG A 209 1.60 -13.64 -4.15
N VAL A 210 2.52 -13.93 -5.05
CA VAL A 210 3.10 -12.92 -5.94
C VAL A 210 2.33 -12.84 -7.25
N SER A 211 2.08 -11.61 -7.74
CA SER A 211 1.45 -11.32 -9.04
C SER A 211 2.19 -10.17 -9.73
N VAL A 212 2.45 -10.33 -11.03
CA VAL A 212 3.02 -9.26 -11.87
C VAL A 212 1.90 -8.41 -12.43
N VAL A 213 2.02 -7.09 -12.35
CA VAL A 213 1.10 -6.14 -12.97
C VAL A 213 1.73 -5.65 -14.27
N GLU A 214 1.01 -5.88 -15.38
CA GLU A 214 1.47 -5.47 -16.70
C GLU A 214 1.41 -3.94 -16.85
N ASP A 215 2.17 -3.42 -17.80
CA ASP A 215 2.21 -2.01 -18.21
C ASP A 215 2.46 -1.01 -17.07
N CYS A 216 3.11 -1.45 -16.00
CA CYS A 216 3.44 -0.55 -14.89
C CYS A 216 4.85 -0.80 -14.33
N GLY A 217 5.37 0.24 -13.68
CA GLY A 217 6.53 0.21 -12.81
C GLY A 217 6.12 0.34 -11.34
N HIS A 218 6.88 1.15 -10.60
CA HIS A 218 6.72 1.31 -9.15
C HIS A 218 5.40 1.98 -8.73
N LEU A 219 4.86 2.88 -9.53
CA LEU A 219 3.66 3.66 -9.16
C LEU A 219 2.40 3.07 -9.81
N VAL A 220 2.02 1.86 -9.40
CA VAL A 220 0.88 1.13 -9.96
C VAL A 220 -0.42 1.93 -9.95
N GLN A 221 -0.63 2.76 -8.93
CA GLN A 221 -1.84 3.60 -8.79
C GLN A 221 -1.94 4.68 -9.88
N LEU A 222 -0.82 5.04 -10.52
CA LEU A 222 -0.75 5.98 -11.63
C LEU A 222 -0.63 5.29 -12.98
N ASP A 223 0.16 4.23 -13.05
CA ASP A 223 0.47 3.52 -14.30
C ASP A 223 -0.66 2.58 -14.74
N ALA A 224 -1.19 1.77 -13.80
CA ALA A 224 -2.19 0.74 -14.07
C ALA A 224 -3.36 0.73 -13.05
N PRO A 225 -4.07 1.87 -12.83
CA PRO A 225 -5.06 1.99 -11.75
C PRO A 225 -6.21 0.98 -11.87
N ALA A 226 -6.68 0.67 -13.08
CA ALA A 226 -7.76 -0.29 -13.30
C ALA A 226 -7.32 -1.73 -13.00
N ALA A 227 -6.11 -2.12 -13.41
CA ALA A 227 -5.55 -3.44 -13.12
C ALA A 227 -5.35 -3.62 -11.61
N PHE A 228 -4.83 -2.60 -10.93
CA PHE A 228 -4.64 -2.65 -9.48
C PHE A 228 -5.98 -2.73 -8.73
N ALA A 229 -6.98 -1.94 -9.14
CA ALA A 229 -8.34 -2.01 -8.58
C ALA A 229 -8.97 -3.41 -8.77
N SER A 230 -8.76 -4.05 -9.92
CA SER A 230 -9.24 -5.41 -10.19
C SER A 230 -8.62 -6.44 -9.23
N ILE A 231 -7.30 -6.37 -8.99
CA ILE A 231 -6.60 -7.25 -8.04
C ILE A 231 -7.14 -7.05 -6.61
N ILE A 232 -7.35 -5.80 -6.19
CA ILE A 232 -7.91 -5.46 -4.87
C ILE A 232 -9.32 -6.04 -4.72
N SER A 233 -10.18 -5.87 -5.73
CA SER A 233 -11.55 -6.41 -5.72
C SER A 233 -11.56 -7.94 -5.65
N ALA A 234 -10.69 -8.60 -6.42
CA ALA A 234 -10.56 -10.06 -6.41
C ALA A 234 -10.08 -10.59 -5.04
N ALA A 235 -9.17 -9.87 -4.37
CA ALA A 235 -8.72 -10.23 -3.03
C ALA A 235 -9.87 -10.24 -2.01
N GLY A 236 -10.78 -9.26 -2.08
CA GLY A 236 -11.96 -9.20 -1.23
C GLY A 236 -12.96 -10.32 -1.49
N ALA A 237 -13.17 -10.66 -2.76
CA ALA A 237 -14.12 -11.71 -3.16
C ALA A 237 -13.65 -13.11 -2.71
N VAL A 238 -12.35 -13.42 -2.87
CA VAL A 238 -11.78 -14.72 -2.44
C VAL A 238 -11.89 -14.91 -0.93
N ALA A 239 -11.60 -13.87 -0.14
CA ALA A 239 -11.68 -13.94 1.30
C ALA A 239 -13.14 -14.10 1.80
N ALA A 240 -14.12 -13.53 1.11
CA ALA A 240 -15.53 -13.69 1.44
C ALA A 240 -16.02 -15.16 1.26
N VAL A 241 -15.57 -15.83 0.20
CA VAL A 241 -15.89 -17.25 -0.07
C VAL A 241 -15.26 -18.17 1.00
N GLY A 242 -14.01 -17.89 1.41
CA GLY A 242 -13.33 -18.68 2.45
C GLY A 242 -14.01 -18.60 3.82
N ALA A 243 -14.59 -17.46 4.17
CA ALA A 243 -15.29 -17.26 5.44
C ALA A 243 -16.60 -18.04 5.54
N THR A 244 -17.31 -18.25 4.44
CA THR A 244 -18.58 -19.01 4.41
C THR A 244 -18.38 -20.51 4.48
N SER A 245 -17.22 -21.03 4.06
CA SER A 245 -16.91 -22.48 4.10
C SER A 245 -16.39 -22.99 5.45
N SER A 246 -16.00 -22.10 6.37
CA SER A 246 -15.50 -22.48 7.70
C SER A 246 -16.57 -22.50 8.80
N THR A 247 -17.82 -22.16 8.49
CA THR A 247 -18.97 -22.13 9.43
C THR A 247 -19.97 -23.29 9.22
N SER A 248 -19.58 -24.32 8.45
CA SER A 248 -20.42 -25.51 8.15
C SER A 248 -19.95 -26.73 8.91
#